data_d7b33bd6564800b394ac3b5d8ce9d098
#
_entry.id   d7b33bd6564800b394ac3b5d8ce9d098
#
_cell.length_a   1.000
_cell.length_b   1.000
_cell.length_c   1.000
_cell.angle_alpha   90.00
_cell.angle_beta   90.00
_cell.angle_gamma   90.00
#
_symmetry.space_group_name_H-M   'P 1'
#
loop_
_entity.id
_entity.type
_entity.pdbx_description
1 polymer ?
#
loop_
_entity_poly.entity_id
_entity_poly.type
_entity_poly.pdbx_seq_one_letter_code
_entity_poly.pdbx_strand_id
1 'polypeptide(L)'
;MAIVISHISAIEYWLAHKSLKPKATSAHAATELPSAGPTIDDRRRAEQLLKQCTSIPLHIATTKPLHSSTRFRCHVWSPPVARALYRIADDVYVCSPELAFVQSAAALDKIDTVRLGCELCATYS
;
A
#
# COMPACT_ATOMS: atom_id res chain seq x y z
N MET A 1 0.29 10.72 13.37
CA MET A 1 0.19 9.29 13.11
C MET A 1 -0.09 9.05 11.65
N ALA A 2 0.28 7.92 11.13
CA ALA A 2 0.18 7.69 9.70
C ALA A 2 -0.41 6.32 9.41
N ILE A 3 -1.05 6.19 8.25
CA ILE A 3 -1.54 4.92 7.73
C ILE A 3 -0.78 4.59 6.45
N VAL A 4 -0.39 3.33 6.30
CA VAL A 4 0.38 2.87 5.14
C VAL A 4 -0.44 1.81 4.40
N ILE A 5 -0.91 2.18 3.21
CA ILE A 5 -1.66 1.29 2.34
C ILE A 5 -0.69 0.30 1.69
N SER A 6 -1.01 -0.97 1.74
CA SER A 6 -0.10 -2.03 1.33
C SER A 6 -0.81 -3.14 0.55
N HIS A 7 -0.04 -4.15 0.14
CA HIS A 7 -0.56 -5.37 -0.46
C HIS A 7 -1.47 -5.07 -1.66
N ILE A 8 -2.56 -5.80 -1.78
CA ILE A 8 -3.45 -5.65 -2.94
C ILE A 8 -4.08 -4.26 -3.03
N SER A 9 -4.32 -3.60 -1.91
CA SER A 9 -4.88 -2.24 -1.92
C SER A 9 -3.93 -1.24 -2.55
N ALA A 10 -2.63 -1.34 -2.27
CA ALA A 10 -1.62 -0.50 -2.92
C ALA A 10 -1.57 -0.77 -4.42
N ILE A 11 -1.65 -2.03 -4.83
CA ILE A 11 -1.67 -2.40 -6.25
C ILE A 11 -2.89 -1.81 -6.95
N GLU A 12 -4.06 -1.94 -6.35
CA GLU A 12 -5.30 -1.35 -6.89
C GLU A 12 -5.16 0.18 -7.06
N TYR A 13 -4.53 0.84 -6.09
CA TYR A 13 -4.26 2.27 -6.18
C TYR A 13 -3.40 2.59 -7.41
N TRP A 14 -2.27 1.91 -7.59
CA TRP A 14 -1.37 2.19 -8.69
C TRP A 14 -1.98 1.85 -10.05
N LEU A 15 -2.73 0.77 -10.14
CA LEU A 15 -3.41 0.41 -11.40
C LEU A 15 -4.50 1.42 -11.78
N ALA A 16 -5.19 1.99 -10.80
CA ALA A 16 -6.17 3.04 -11.02
C ALA A 16 -5.51 4.37 -11.45
N HIS A 17 -4.25 4.57 -11.10
CA HIS A 17 -3.50 5.79 -11.40
C HIS A 17 -2.34 5.53 -12.36
N LYS A 18 -2.61 4.82 -13.45
CA LYS A 18 -1.58 4.40 -14.42
C LYS A 18 -0.81 5.56 -15.03
N SER A 19 -1.43 6.74 -15.13
CA SER A 19 -0.77 7.95 -15.64
C SER A 19 0.19 8.58 -14.63
N LEU A 20 0.09 8.23 -13.35
CA LEU A 20 0.92 8.74 -12.29
C LEU A 20 2.05 7.76 -12.03
N LYS A 21 3.15 7.91 -12.75
CA LYS A 21 4.34 7.11 -12.44
C LYS A 21 4.91 7.56 -11.10
N PRO A 22 5.35 6.61 -10.25
CA PRO A 22 6.05 6.98 -9.04
C PRO A 22 7.28 7.83 -9.40
N LYS A 23 7.32 9.06 -8.94
CA LYS A 23 8.44 9.96 -9.18
C LYS A 23 9.27 10.04 -7.90
N ALA A 24 10.58 10.08 -8.06
CA ALA A 24 11.49 10.23 -6.92
C ALA A 24 11.15 11.47 -6.09
N THR A 25 10.66 12.54 -6.73
CA THR A 25 10.29 13.79 -6.07
C THR A 25 9.00 13.70 -5.25
N SER A 26 8.12 12.73 -5.54
CA SER A 26 6.91 12.50 -4.77
C SER A 26 7.11 11.43 -3.70
N ALA A 27 8.26 10.76 -3.73
CA ALA A 27 8.62 9.81 -2.71
C ALA A 27 9.05 10.56 -1.46
N HIS A 28 8.21 10.62 -0.46
CA HIS A 28 8.72 10.82 0.87
C HIS A 28 9.10 9.46 1.41
N ALA A 29 10.38 9.20 1.31
CA ALA A 29 11.00 8.07 1.92
C ALA A 29 10.88 8.16 3.43
N ALA A 30 9.77 7.72 3.97
CA ALA A 30 9.82 7.22 5.32
C ALA A 30 10.74 6.00 5.25
N THR A 31 11.83 6.06 5.96
CA THR A 31 12.78 4.94 6.01
C THR A 31 12.22 3.76 6.78
N GLU A 32 11.15 3.99 7.55
CA GLU A 32 10.53 2.99 8.41
C GLU A 32 9.02 3.17 8.43
N LEU A 33 8.31 2.09 8.70
CA LEU A 33 6.90 2.16 8.98
C LEU A 33 6.67 2.92 10.31
N PRO A 34 5.54 3.65 10.43
CA PRO A 34 5.22 4.33 11.67
C PRO A 34 5.18 3.36 12.85
N SER A 35 5.81 3.73 13.96
CA SER A 35 5.82 2.90 15.17
C SER A 35 4.45 2.85 15.85
N ALA A 36 3.64 3.89 15.67
CA ALA A 36 2.29 3.94 16.19
C ALA A 36 1.30 3.56 15.09
N GLY A 37 0.24 2.85 15.44
CA GLY A 37 -0.82 2.51 14.52
C GLY A 37 -1.61 3.72 14.05
N PRO A 38 -2.37 3.59 12.96
CA PRO A 38 -3.20 4.69 12.46
C PRO A 38 -4.32 5.02 13.43
N THR A 39 -4.65 6.30 13.51
CA THR A 39 -5.80 6.77 14.27
C THR A 39 -7.09 6.51 13.48
N ILE A 40 -8.24 6.72 14.13
CA ILE A 40 -9.55 6.64 13.46
C ILE A 40 -9.62 7.68 12.34
N ASP A 41 -9.08 8.88 12.57
CA ASP A 41 -9.06 9.93 11.56
C ASP A 41 -8.18 9.56 10.36
N ASP A 42 -7.03 8.94 10.61
CA ASP A 42 -6.16 8.43 9.54
C ASP A 42 -6.90 7.39 8.68
N ARG A 43 -7.62 6.48 9.31
CA ARG A 43 -8.40 5.45 8.63
C ARG A 43 -9.52 6.05 7.79
N ARG A 44 -10.23 7.02 8.34
CA ARG A 44 -11.30 7.74 7.62
C ARG A 44 -10.76 8.45 6.38
N ARG A 45 -9.64 9.14 6.54
CA ARG A 45 -9.01 9.86 5.44
C ARG A 45 -8.58 8.92 4.33
N ALA A 46 -7.96 7.80 4.69
CA ALA A 46 -7.55 6.79 3.72
C ALA A 46 -8.75 6.21 2.97
N GLU A 47 -9.82 5.88 3.67
CA GLU A 47 -11.05 5.38 3.04
C GLU A 47 -11.61 6.38 2.04
N GLN A 48 -11.66 7.66 2.39
CA GLN A 48 -12.17 8.70 1.49
C GLN A 48 -11.30 8.86 0.25
N LEU A 49 -9.98 8.88 0.43
CA LEU A 49 -9.04 9.03 -0.69
C LEU A 49 -9.07 7.85 -1.65
N LEU A 50 -9.29 6.66 -1.14
CA LEU A 50 -9.16 5.43 -1.90
C LEU A 50 -10.51 4.80 -2.29
N LYS A 51 -11.60 5.42 -1.91
CA LYS A 51 -12.95 4.89 -2.07
C LYS A 51 -13.28 4.44 -3.48
N GLN A 52 -12.81 5.17 -4.49
CA GLN A 52 -13.16 4.91 -5.88
C GLN A 52 -12.16 4.01 -6.62
N CYS A 53 -11.01 3.72 -6.00
CA CYS A 53 -9.96 2.97 -6.69
C CYS A 53 -9.57 1.67 -5.99
N THR A 54 -10.02 1.45 -4.77
CA THR A 54 -9.69 0.22 -4.04
C THR A 54 -10.94 -0.46 -3.52
N SER A 55 -10.84 -1.78 -3.36
CA SER A 55 -11.90 -2.58 -2.75
C SER A 55 -11.73 -2.65 -1.23
N ILE A 56 -12.79 -3.04 -0.55
CA ILE A 56 -12.79 -3.27 0.89
C ILE A 56 -12.55 -4.77 1.14
N PRO A 57 -11.75 -5.15 2.13
CA PRO A 57 -11.06 -4.31 3.10
C PRO A 57 -9.83 -3.62 2.53
N LEU A 58 -9.48 -2.46 3.08
CA LEU A 58 -8.21 -1.83 2.80
C LEU A 58 -7.10 -2.57 3.54
N HIS A 59 -6.08 -2.96 2.80
CA HIS A 59 -4.91 -3.60 3.38
C HIS A 59 -3.89 -2.55 3.81
N ILE A 60 -3.45 -2.63 5.04
CA ILE A 60 -2.48 -1.70 5.61
C ILE A 60 -1.31 -2.46 6.24
N ALA A 61 -0.14 -1.85 6.22
CA ALA A 61 1.06 -2.39 6.85
C ALA A 61 1.33 -1.68 8.17
N THR A 62 1.66 -2.45 9.19
CA THR A 62 1.93 -1.94 10.53
C THR A 62 3.17 -2.61 11.09
N THR A 63 3.78 -1.97 12.10
CA THR A 63 4.93 -2.56 12.81
C THR A 63 4.49 -3.52 13.92
N LYS A 64 3.29 -3.33 14.45
CA LYS A 64 2.74 -4.14 15.52
C LYS A 64 1.42 -4.75 15.10
N PRO A 65 1.06 -5.93 15.63
CA PRO A 65 -0.23 -6.54 15.32
C PRO A 65 -1.37 -5.62 15.76
N LEU A 66 -2.31 -5.39 14.83
CA LEU A 66 -3.55 -4.68 15.09
C LEU A 66 -4.71 -5.57 14.67
N HIS A 67 -5.85 -5.38 15.30
CA HIS A 67 -7.05 -6.13 14.94
C HIS A 67 -7.53 -5.72 13.55
N SER A 68 -7.72 -6.71 12.70
CA SER A 68 -8.39 -6.52 11.42
C SER A 68 -9.90 -6.36 11.65
N SER A 69 -10.54 -5.62 10.76
CA SER A 69 -11.98 -5.41 10.78
C SER A 69 -12.57 -5.74 9.40
N THR A 70 -13.86 -5.54 9.24
CA THR A 70 -14.49 -5.71 7.92
C THR A 70 -13.99 -4.67 6.91
N ARG A 71 -13.46 -3.54 7.37
CA ARG A 71 -12.99 -2.43 6.52
C ARG A 71 -11.49 -2.38 6.35
N PHE A 72 -10.73 -2.94 7.29
CA PHE A 72 -9.26 -2.89 7.27
C PHE A 72 -8.67 -4.26 7.58
N ARG A 73 -7.74 -4.68 6.73
CA ARG A 73 -6.92 -5.85 6.95
C ARG A 73 -5.53 -5.38 7.35
N CYS A 74 -5.12 -5.66 8.59
CA CYS A 74 -3.84 -5.21 9.12
C CYS A 74 -2.78 -6.30 8.96
N HIS A 75 -1.65 -5.94 8.37
CA HIS A 75 -0.52 -6.85 8.17
C HIS A 75 0.70 -6.30 8.90
N VAL A 76 1.34 -7.15 9.69
CA VAL A 76 2.65 -6.82 10.26
C VAL A 76 3.69 -7.01 9.17
N TRP A 77 4.48 -5.97 8.93
CA TRP A 77 5.55 -6.01 7.94
C TRP A 77 6.85 -5.59 8.59
N SER A 78 7.79 -6.52 8.73
CA SER A 78 9.08 -6.29 9.39
C SER A 78 10.24 -6.01 8.43
N PRO A 79 10.24 -6.49 7.17
CA PRO A 79 11.33 -6.15 6.25
C PRO A 79 11.43 -4.65 6.02
N PRO A 80 12.63 -4.13 5.68
CA PRO A 80 12.82 -2.71 5.40
C PRO A 80 11.93 -2.22 4.26
N VAL A 81 11.46 -0.97 4.38
CA VAL A 81 10.62 -0.31 3.37
C VAL A 81 11.30 0.91 2.77
N ALA A 82 12.61 1.06 2.97
CA ALA A 82 13.36 2.25 2.58
C ALA A 82 13.04 2.68 1.14
N ARG A 83 12.62 3.92 0.96
CA ARG A 83 12.26 4.53 -0.33
C ARG A 83 11.13 3.84 -1.09
N ALA A 84 10.38 2.98 -0.42
CA ALA A 84 9.27 2.26 -1.03
C ALA A 84 7.90 2.74 -0.53
N LEU A 85 7.85 3.88 0.14
CA LEU A 85 6.61 4.49 0.60
C LEU A 85 6.42 5.84 -0.08
N TYR A 86 5.24 6.04 -0.67
CA TYR A 86 4.87 7.28 -1.36
C TYR A 86 3.78 7.98 -0.58
N ARG A 87 4.00 9.25 -0.26
CA ARG A 87 3.00 10.07 0.42
C ARG A 87 1.99 10.55 -0.60
N ILE A 88 0.71 10.25 -0.37
CA ILE A 88 -0.38 10.68 -1.24
C ILE A 88 -1.25 11.76 -0.60
N ALA A 89 -1.19 11.88 0.71
CA ALA A 89 -1.87 12.93 1.48
C ALA A 89 -1.21 13.02 2.85
N ASP A 90 -1.62 13.98 3.67
CA ASP A 90 -1.13 14.08 5.03
C ASP A 90 -1.44 12.79 5.79
N ASP A 91 -0.40 12.20 6.35
CA ASP A 91 -0.48 10.96 7.13
C ASP A 91 -0.99 9.74 6.36
N VAL A 92 -1.06 9.80 5.02
CA VAL A 92 -1.45 8.66 4.18
C VAL A 92 -0.34 8.34 3.20
N TYR A 93 0.18 7.12 3.31
CA TYR A 93 1.24 6.60 2.45
C TYR A 93 0.75 5.36 1.71
N VAL A 94 1.33 5.13 0.55
CA VAL A 94 1.08 3.93 -0.25
C VAL A 94 2.42 3.25 -0.53
N CYS A 95 2.49 1.95 -0.35
CA CYS A 95 3.67 1.18 -0.73
C CYS A 95 3.89 1.29 -2.25
N SER A 96 5.14 1.30 -2.68
CA SER A 96 5.48 1.32 -4.11
C SER A 96 4.88 0.09 -4.81
N PRO A 97 4.71 0.14 -6.15
CA PRO A 97 4.23 -1.03 -6.89
C PRO A 97 5.08 -2.27 -6.64
N GLU A 98 6.40 -2.11 -6.59
CA GLU A 98 7.34 -3.20 -6.38
C GLU A 98 7.17 -3.82 -4.99
N LEU A 99 7.12 -2.99 -3.95
CA LEU A 99 6.93 -3.47 -2.59
C LEU A 99 5.57 -4.14 -2.43
N ALA A 100 4.52 -3.53 -2.96
CA ALA A 100 3.18 -4.08 -2.89
C ALA A 100 3.09 -5.44 -3.59
N PHE A 101 3.80 -5.60 -4.70
CA PHE A 101 3.88 -6.89 -5.40
C PHE A 101 4.53 -7.96 -4.52
N VAL A 102 5.67 -7.65 -3.91
CA VAL A 102 6.36 -8.58 -3.01
C VAL A 102 5.45 -8.97 -1.84
N GLN A 103 4.78 -8.00 -1.25
CA GLN A 103 3.86 -8.24 -0.14
C GLN A 103 2.70 -9.15 -0.55
N SER A 104 2.17 -8.98 -1.75
CA SER A 104 1.01 -9.71 -2.23
C SER A 104 1.35 -11.09 -2.74
N ALA A 105 2.58 -11.32 -3.18
CA ALA A 105 3.00 -12.57 -3.81
C ALA A 105 2.77 -13.79 -2.90
N ALA A 106 2.89 -13.61 -1.60
CA ALA A 106 2.67 -14.68 -0.63
C ALA A 106 1.20 -15.13 -0.54
N ALA A 107 0.27 -14.26 -0.93
CA ALA A 107 -1.17 -14.54 -0.87
C ALA A 107 -1.74 -14.96 -2.22
N LEU A 108 -0.97 -14.86 -3.29
CA LEU A 108 -1.40 -15.21 -4.64
C LEU A 108 -0.84 -16.56 -5.05
N ASP A 109 -1.55 -17.28 -5.91
CA ASP A 109 -0.98 -18.46 -6.51
C ASP A 109 0.09 -18.06 -7.56
N LYS A 110 0.81 -19.06 -8.07
CA LYS A 110 1.94 -18.82 -8.97
C LYS A 110 1.51 -18.13 -10.27
N ILE A 111 0.37 -18.53 -10.83
CA ILE A 111 -0.14 -17.96 -12.09
C ILE A 111 -0.57 -16.51 -11.88
N ASP A 112 -1.32 -16.24 -10.82
CA ASP A 112 -1.78 -14.88 -10.52
C ASP A 112 -0.62 -13.95 -10.18
N THR A 113 0.41 -14.47 -9.52
CA THR A 113 1.63 -13.71 -9.24
C THR A 113 2.32 -13.28 -10.54
N VAL A 114 2.46 -14.20 -11.50
CA VAL A 114 3.07 -13.88 -12.80
C VAL A 114 2.23 -12.89 -13.58
N ARG A 115 0.92 -13.06 -13.61
CA ARG A 115 0.02 -12.11 -14.28
C ARG A 115 0.13 -10.71 -13.71
N LEU A 116 0.12 -10.61 -12.38
CA LEU A 116 0.25 -9.32 -11.70
C LEU A 116 1.59 -8.67 -12.00
N GLY A 117 2.67 -9.44 -11.94
CA GLY A 117 4.01 -8.95 -12.27
C GLY A 117 4.09 -8.41 -13.70
N CYS A 118 3.52 -9.12 -14.67
CA CYS A 118 3.47 -8.70 -16.06
C CYS A 118 2.67 -7.40 -16.21
N GLU A 119 1.52 -7.28 -15.56
CA GLU A 119 0.70 -6.09 -15.61
C GLU A 119 1.41 -4.87 -15.02
N LEU A 120 2.06 -5.04 -13.87
CA LEU A 120 2.83 -3.96 -13.24
C LEU A 120 4.03 -3.56 -14.10
N CYS A 121 4.74 -4.50 -14.70
CA CYS A 121 5.86 -4.20 -15.60
C CYS A 121 5.39 -3.44 -16.84
N ALA A 122 4.26 -3.81 -17.41
CA ALA A 122 3.70 -3.10 -18.57
C ALA A 122 3.31 -1.67 -18.22
N THR A 123 2.94 -1.42 -16.96
CA THR A 123 2.48 -0.11 -16.51
C THR A 123 3.62 0.79 -16.05
N TYR A 124 4.63 0.24 -15.38
CA TYR A 124 5.62 1.03 -14.64
C TYR A 124 7.09 0.74 -15.01
N SER A 125 7.32 -0.07 -15.98
CA SER A 125 8.70 -0.34 -16.42
C SER A 125 9.26 0.71 -17.40
#